data_8c2bfded34d24baf38ed6a908964fba1
#
_entry.id   8c2bfded34d24baf38ed6a908964fba1
#
_cell.length_a   1.000
_cell.length_b   1.000
_cell.length_c   1.000
_cell.angle_alpha   90.00
_cell.angle_beta   90.00
_cell.angle_gamma   90.00
#
_symmetry.space_group_name_H-M   'P 1'
#
loop_
_entity.id
_entity.type
_entity.pdbx_description
1 polymer ?
#
loop_
_entity_poly.entity_id
_entity_poly.type
_entity_poly.pdbx_seq_one_letter_code
_entity_poly.pdbx_strand_id
1 'polypeptide(L)'
;MSRIILLITLFIFGCASQKPIKPNQVVNFDVPEQWEVNISQNLDFDQKWWNIFNDDNLNSFMVEFIDENISLEKAMLNTRKAKQASVIATGSLLPSISISSGVVESEQNTAGIPTVFSALLGQSSDEVTVFTQENYNLSLGTQWEIDLWGKLRQGRIATKQQYLSAKYFEDFLKLSLTAEASKLYFAIIEAEQVLNNASKKLKNAETIFELYSLRYNKGSISIQAYQQSKIIFNATKSDYNNKLLMVNSLKREARLLVKDYPSTEFLVNNNFPKKLPSIPNTLPADIVKRRPDLIAQQYNLLANKALDRQALLTLFPTFSLSGSYGSSSNDLEDLTNEDFSVWNRGLNVFMPVFNAGKLIANKRLAKSNREIAMLDFVNALLTAYKEIESGFESDLTSNKALEIINENIALSENIYN
;
A
#
# COMPACT_ATOMS: atom_id res chain seq x y z
N MET A 1 44.71 -21.12 16.36
CA MET A 1 43.96 -20.52 15.24
C MET A 1 42.98 -21.48 14.56
N SER A 2 43.31 -22.75 14.31
CA SER A 2 42.46 -23.74 13.62
C SER A 2 41.13 -24.07 14.34
N ARG A 3 41.08 -24.11 15.67
CA ARG A 3 39.85 -24.44 16.46
C ARG A 3 38.81 -23.31 16.55
N ILE A 4 39.23 -22.06 16.35
CA ILE A 4 38.34 -20.90 16.37
C ILE A 4 37.63 -20.77 15.01
N ILE A 5 38.30 -21.15 13.91
CA ILE A 5 37.71 -21.14 12.57
C ILE A 5 36.62 -22.21 12.44
N LEU A 6 36.76 -23.37 13.12
CA LEU A 6 35.78 -24.44 13.08
C LEU A 6 34.49 -24.09 13.83
N LEU A 7 34.54 -23.24 14.87
CA LEU A 7 33.38 -22.75 15.62
C LEU A 7 32.59 -21.69 14.84
N ILE A 8 33.24 -20.92 13.97
CA ILE A 8 32.58 -19.89 13.15
C ILE A 8 31.81 -20.52 11.99
N THR A 9 32.26 -21.65 11.45
CA THR A 9 31.58 -22.33 10.33
C THR A 9 30.31 -23.05 10.74
N LEU A 10 30.10 -23.40 12.00
CA LEU A 10 28.87 -24.10 12.46
C LEU A 10 27.64 -23.18 12.62
N PHE A 11 27.82 -21.84 12.61
CA PHE A 11 26.72 -20.89 12.79
C PHE A 11 26.04 -20.39 11.49
N ILE A 12 26.48 -20.84 10.32
CA ILE A 12 25.99 -20.30 9.03
C ILE A 12 24.72 -21.02 8.51
N PHE A 13 24.32 -22.15 9.08
CA PHE A 13 23.20 -22.96 8.59
C PHE A 13 21.91 -22.80 9.39
N GLY A 14 21.36 -21.61 9.44
CA GLY A 14 20.07 -21.31 10.07
C GLY A 14 19.12 -20.52 9.16
N CYS A 15 19.08 -20.79 7.85
CA CYS A 15 17.98 -20.31 7.02
C CYS A 15 16.72 -21.18 7.28
N ALA A 16 16.06 -20.95 8.40
CA ALA A 16 14.69 -21.42 8.57
C ALA A 16 13.80 -20.59 7.61
N SER A 17 13.50 -21.14 6.44
CA SER A 17 12.43 -20.63 5.59
C SER A 17 11.14 -20.64 6.41
N GLN A 18 10.58 -19.47 6.66
CA GLN A 18 9.30 -19.38 7.35
C GLN A 18 8.26 -20.03 6.42
N LYS A 19 7.68 -21.15 6.85
CA LYS A 19 6.63 -21.81 6.11
C LYS A 19 5.39 -20.92 6.08
N PRO A 20 4.64 -20.88 4.96
CA PRO A 20 3.37 -20.15 4.89
C PRO A 20 2.43 -20.66 5.99
N ILE A 21 1.72 -19.74 6.61
CA ILE A 21 0.73 -20.05 7.66
C ILE A 21 -0.47 -20.69 6.96
N LYS A 22 -0.85 -21.88 7.40
CA LYS A 22 -2.07 -22.53 6.89
C LYS A 22 -3.30 -21.91 7.55
N PRO A 23 -4.38 -21.59 6.81
CA PRO A 23 -5.61 -20.99 7.36
C PRO A 23 -6.14 -21.73 8.58
N ASN A 24 -6.22 -23.05 8.52
CA ASN A 24 -6.72 -23.92 9.59
C ASN A 24 -5.89 -23.87 10.89
N GLN A 25 -4.69 -23.24 10.89
CA GLN A 25 -3.90 -23.02 12.09
C GLN A 25 -4.22 -21.70 12.80
N VAL A 26 -5.04 -20.85 12.16
CA VAL A 26 -5.30 -19.48 12.55
C VAL A 26 -6.77 -19.24 12.90
N VAL A 27 -7.67 -19.98 12.28
CA VAL A 27 -9.12 -19.86 12.44
C VAL A 27 -9.72 -21.06 13.17
N ASN A 28 -10.62 -20.77 14.08
CA ASN A 28 -11.34 -21.77 14.91
C ASN A 28 -12.68 -22.20 14.30
N PHE A 29 -12.80 -22.13 12.95
CA PHE A 29 -13.97 -22.62 12.23
C PHE A 29 -13.52 -23.50 11.06
N ASP A 30 -14.35 -24.48 10.71
CA ASP A 30 -14.11 -25.34 9.55
C ASP A 30 -14.43 -24.57 8.28
N VAL A 31 -13.44 -24.45 7.40
CA VAL A 31 -13.63 -23.88 6.07
C VAL A 31 -14.41 -24.91 5.24
N PRO A 32 -15.59 -24.56 4.69
CA PRO A 32 -16.38 -25.49 3.90
C PRO A 32 -15.60 -25.95 2.66
N GLU A 33 -15.83 -27.20 2.25
CA GLU A 33 -15.18 -27.76 1.06
C GLU A 33 -15.75 -27.19 -0.24
N GLN A 34 -16.99 -26.71 -0.21
CA GLN A 34 -17.71 -26.10 -1.33
C GLN A 34 -18.41 -24.82 -0.89
N TRP A 35 -18.67 -23.92 -1.84
CA TRP A 35 -19.50 -22.74 -1.64
C TRP A 35 -20.97 -23.14 -1.43
N GLU A 36 -21.74 -22.30 -0.73
CA GLU A 36 -23.20 -22.51 -0.54
C GLU A 36 -23.93 -22.44 -1.89
N VAL A 37 -23.42 -21.61 -2.83
CA VAL A 37 -23.96 -21.50 -4.19
C VAL A 37 -23.18 -22.42 -5.15
N ASN A 38 -23.87 -23.39 -5.75
CA ASN A 38 -23.29 -24.37 -6.67
C ASN A 38 -23.09 -23.76 -8.06
N ILE A 39 -21.84 -23.56 -8.50
CA ILE A 39 -21.48 -23.02 -9.82
C ILE A 39 -20.51 -24.00 -10.52
N SER A 40 -20.77 -24.32 -11.79
CA SER A 40 -20.14 -25.44 -12.51
C SER A 40 -19.23 -25.04 -13.66
N GLN A 41 -18.32 -24.05 -13.53
CA GLN A 41 -17.35 -23.75 -14.59
C GLN A 41 -15.97 -23.38 -14.07
N ASN A 42 -14.91 -23.99 -14.65
CA ASN A 42 -13.52 -23.58 -14.47
C ASN A 42 -13.13 -22.61 -15.58
N LEU A 43 -12.82 -21.38 -15.24
CA LEU A 43 -12.21 -20.41 -16.15
C LEU A 43 -10.85 -19.97 -15.59
N ASP A 44 -9.88 -19.87 -16.46
CA ASP A 44 -8.57 -19.29 -16.13
C ASP A 44 -8.66 -17.76 -16.18
N PHE A 45 -8.15 -17.09 -15.16
CA PHE A 45 -8.20 -15.62 -15.06
C PHE A 45 -6.99 -15.01 -15.76
N ASP A 46 -7.25 -14.21 -16.82
CA ASP A 46 -6.25 -13.35 -17.42
C ASP A 46 -6.06 -12.07 -16.56
N GLN A 47 -4.85 -11.51 -16.58
CA GLN A 47 -4.55 -10.22 -15.93
C GLN A 47 -5.39 -9.06 -16.54
N LYS A 48 -5.88 -9.21 -17.77
CA LYS A 48 -6.76 -8.28 -18.48
C LYS A 48 -8.19 -8.81 -18.54
N TRP A 49 -8.75 -9.19 -17.38
CA TRP A 49 -10.06 -9.81 -17.25
C TRP A 49 -11.20 -9.05 -17.94
N TRP A 50 -11.09 -7.71 -18.11
CA TRP A 50 -12.09 -6.89 -18.79
C TRP A 50 -12.18 -7.14 -20.32
N ASN A 51 -11.18 -7.77 -20.92
CA ASN A 51 -11.21 -8.15 -22.35
C ASN A 51 -12.37 -9.08 -22.68
N ILE A 52 -12.90 -9.82 -21.69
CA ILE A 52 -14.03 -10.72 -21.89
C ILE A 52 -15.31 -10.01 -22.32
N PHE A 53 -15.42 -8.69 -22.07
CA PHE A 53 -16.55 -7.88 -22.51
C PHE A 53 -16.51 -7.52 -24.00
N ASN A 54 -15.39 -7.74 -24.69
CA ASN A 54 -15.18 -7.42 -26.11
C ASN A 54 -15.58 -5.98 -26.47
N ASP A 55 -15.13 -5.02 -25.66
CA ASP A 55 -15.40 -3.60 -25.80
C ASP A 55 -14.09 -2.83 -25.97
N ASP A 56 -13.83 -2.31 -27.17
CA ASP A 56 -12.58 -1.62 -27.51
C ASP A 56 -12.41 -0.29 -26.75
N ASN A 57 -13.52 0.42 -26.46
CA ASN A 57 -13.48 1.65 -25.68
C ASN A 57 -13.14 1.35 -24.21
N LEU A 58 -13.72 0.29 -23.63
CA LEU A 58 -13.34 -0.20 -22.32
C LEU A 58 -11.86 -0.60 -22.28
N ASN A 59 -11.41 -1.37 -23.27
CA ASN A 59 -10.02 -1.82 -23.34
C ASN A 59 -9.05 -0.64 -23.40
N SER A 60 -9.35 0.37 -24.22
CA SER A 60 -8.54 1.59 -24.33
C SER A 60 -8.51 2.38 -23.02
N PHE A 61 -9.67 2.58 -22.40
CA PHE A 61 -9.79 3.25 -21.10
C PHE A 61 -9.00 2.52 -20.03
N MET A 62 -9.05 1.18 -19.98
CA MET A 62 -8.33 0.39 -18.97
C MET A 62 -6.81 0.43 -19.14
N VAL A 63 -6.31 0.51 -20.37
CA VAL A 63 -4.88 0.70 -20.64
C VAL A 63 -4.45 2.06 -20.12
N GLU A 64 -5.14 3.13 -20.50
CA GLU A 64 -4.85 4.50 -20.03
C GLU A 64 -4.96 4.61 -18.50
N PHE A 65 -5.98 3.99 -17.92
CA PHE A 65 -6.19 3.94 -16.47
C PHE A 65 -5.02 3.28 -15.72
N ILE A 66 -4.52 2.14 -16.21
CA ILE A 66 -3.41 1.43 -15.56
C ILE A 66 -2.12 2.24 -15.61
N ASP A 67 -1.89 2.96 -16.71
CA ASP A 67 -0.66 3.71 -16.93
C ASP A 67 -0.66 5.06 -16.21
N GLU A 68 -1.82 5.73 -16.08
CA GLU A 68 -1.90 7.11 -15.60
C GLU A 68 -2.53 7.28 -14.21
N ASN A 69 -3.14 6.24 -13.64
CA ASN A 69 -3.87 6.39 -12.38
C ASN A 69 -2.97 6.72 -11.20
N ILE A 70 -3.25 7.87 -10.54
CA ILE A 70 -2.48 8.39 -9.41
C ILE A 70 -2.43 7.40 -8.22
N SER A 71 -3.51 6.65 -7.97
CA SER A 71 -3.56 5.70 -6.85
C SER A 71 -2.68 4.49 -7.11
N LEU A 72 -2.61 4.01 -8.36
CA LEU A 72 -1.69 2.95 -8.78
C LEU A 72 -0.23 3.43 -8.74
N GLU A 73 0.05 4.64 -9.21
CA GLU A 73 1.39 5.26 -9.12
C GLU A 73 1.85 5.35 -7.65
N LYS A 74 0.99 5.82 -6.74
CA LYS A 74 1.28 5.85 -5.29
C LYS A 74 1.54 4.46 -4.71
N ALA A 75 0.78 3.44 -5.11
CA ALA A 75 0.98 2.07 -4.66
C ALA A 75 2.36 1.55 -5.09
N MET A 76 2.74 1.77 -6.35
CA MET A 76 4.06 1.41 -6.89
C MET A 76 5.20 2.12 -6.16
N LEU A 77 5.04 3.42 -5.84
CA LEU A 77 6.02 4.18 -5.06
C LEU A 77 6.13 3.66 -3.62
N ASN A 78 5.03 3.25 -2.99
CA ASN A 78 5.05 2.63 -1.66
C ASN A 78 5.78 1.27 -1.69
N THR A 79 5.58 0.45 -2.71
CA THR A 79 6.32 -0.79 -2.91
C THR A 79 7.82 -0.53 -3.09
N ARG A 80 8.17 0.49 -3.88
CA ARG A 80 9.58 0.93 -4.05
C ARG A 80 10.18 1.40 -2.72
N LYS A 81 9.45 2.19 -1.94
CA LYS A 81 9.85 2.64 -0.59
C LYS A 81 10.12 1.45 0.33
N ALA A 82 9.21 0.47 0.38
CA ALA A 82 9.38 -0.73 1.19
C ALA A 82 10.59 -1.57 0.74
N LYS A 83 10.85 -1.64 -0.57
CA LYS A 83 12.05 -2.27 -1.12
C LYS A 83 13.33 -1.60 -0.62
N GLN A 84 13.39 -0.25 -0.63
CA GLN A 84 14.56 0.47 -0.13
C GLN A 84 14.76 0.27 1.38
N ALA A 85 13.69 0.23 2.17
CA ALA A 85 13.78 -0.11 3.60
C ALA A 85 14.41 -1.50 3.82
N SER A 86 14.10 -2.47 2.97
CA SER A 86 14.73 -3.81 3.01
C SER A 86 16.21 -3.78 2.62
N VAL A 87 16.61 -2.91 1.68
CA VAL A 87 18.02 -2.70 1.32
C VAL A 87 18.78 -2.09 2.50
N ILE A 88 18.24 -1.05 3.14
CA ILE A 88 18.81 -0.40 4.33
C ILE A 88 19.01 -1.42 5.46
N ALA A 89 17.99 -2.22 5.76
CA ALA A 89 18.09 -3.26 6.80
C ALA A 89 19.10 -4.37 6.43
N THR A 90 19.34 -4.61 5.16
CA THR A 90 20.39 -5.54 4.70
C THR A 90 21.76 -4.92 4.86
N GLY A 91 21.92 -3.62 4.56
CA GLY A 91 23.15 -2.86 4.77
C GLY A 91 23.59 -2.84 6.23
N SER A 92 22.64 -2.80 7.18
CA SER A 92 22.94 -2.83 8.62
C SER A 92 23.63 -4.14 9.09
N LEU A 93 23.64 -5.19 8.29
CA LEU A 93 24.41 -6.43 8.57
C LEU A 93 25.88 -6.34 8.19
N LEU A 94 26.27 -5.32 7.43
CA LEU A 94 27.62 -5.13 6.92
C LEU A 94 28.35 -4.03 7.69
N PRO A 95 29.69 -4.02 7.71
CA PRO A 95 30.46 -2.90 8.23
C PRO A 95 30.12 -1.59 7.51
N SER A 96 30.01 -0.51 8.25
CA SER A 96 30.01 0.84 7.68
C SER A 96 31.45 1.36 7.58
N ILE A 97 31.75 2.09 6.54
CA ILE A 97 33.02 2.78 6.34
C ILE A 97 32.71 4.26 6.14
N SER A 98 33.41 5.12 6.87
CA SER A 98 33.25 6.57 6.80
C SER A 98 34.59 7.27 6.80
N ILE A 99 34.67 8.38 6.09
CA ILE A 99 35.77 9.33 6.17
C ILE A 99 35.30 10.49 7.03
N SER A 100 36.10 10.88 8.02
CA SER A 100 35.86 12.06 8.83
C SER A 100 37.09 12.96 8.80
N SER A 101 36.86 14.27 8.67
CA SER A 101 37.88 15.29 8.79
C SER A 101 37.31 16.41 9.65
N GLY A 102 38.14 16.98 10.49
CA GLY A 102 37.72 18.05 11.36
C GLY A 102 38.90 18.81 11.94
N VAL A 103 38.64 20.01 12.43
CA VAL A 103 39.52 20.81 13.29
C VAL A 103 38.80 21.02 14.62
N VAL A 104 39.49 20.78 15.70
CA VAL A 104 39.02 21.05 17.05
C VAL A 104 39.99 21.98 17.73
N GLU A 105 39.54 23.18 18.03
CA GLU A 105 40.25 24.12 18.91
C GLU A 105 39.70 23.95 20.33
N SER A 106 40.55 23.69 21.26
CA SER A 106 40.17 23.55 22.69
C SER A 106 41.07 24.39 23.56
N GLU A 107 40.45 25.11 24.47
CA GLU A 107 41.12 25.87 25.49
C GLU A 107 41.00 25.13 26.83
N GLN A 108 42.14 24.81 27.40
CA GLN A 108 42.23 24.13 28.69
C GLN A 108 42.99 24.98 29.71
N ASN A 109 42.48 24.99 30.94
CA ASN A 109 43.19 25.64 32.07
C ASN A 109 43.95 24.60 32.91
N THR A 110 44.97 25.08 33.61
CA THR A 110 45.84 24.25 34.46
C THR A 110 45.25 23.90 35.81
N ALA A 111 44.05 24.39 36.17
CA ALA A 111 43.45 24.21 37.48
C ALA A 111 43.17 22.73 37.88
N GLY A 112 43.12 21.81 36.88
CA GLY A 112 42.95 20.36 37.12
C GLY A 112 44.22 19.53 36.93
N ILE A 113 45.36 20.12 36.66
CA ILE A 113 46.61 19.40 36.43
C ILE A 113 47.29 19.18 37.81
N PRO A 114 47.73 17.93 38.12
CA PRO A 114 48.43 17.67 39.36
C PRO A 114 49.65 18.56 39.54
N THR A 115 49.85 19.12 40.74
CA THR A 115 50.91 20.10 41.08
C THR A 115 52.32 19.63 40.75
N VAL A 116 52.57 18.32 40.66
CA VAL A 116 53.85 17.75 40.18
C VAL A 116 54.13 18.07 38.73
N PHE A 117 53.11 18.19 37.87
CA PHE A 117 53.23 18.44 36.45
C PHE A 117 53.36 19.96 36.13
N SER A 118 52.69 20.80 36.93
CA SER A 118 52.83 22.27 36.86
C SER A 118 54.20 22.73 37.27
N ALA A 119 54.82 22.08 38.29
CA ALA A 119 56.20 22.36 38.72
C ALA A 119 57.25 21.96 37.64
N LEU A 120 57.00 20.92 36.84
CA LEU A 120 57.84 20.52 35.72
C LEU A 120 57.81 21.50 34.55
N LEU A 121 56.65 22.22 34.41
CA LEU A 121 56.45 23.29 33.42
C LEU A 121 56.94 24.65 33.89
N GLY A 122 57.56 24.73 35.06
CA GLY A 122 58.12 25.98 35.62
C GLY A 122 57.10 26.96 36.16
N GLN A 123 55.88 26.50 36.46
CA GLN A 123 54.79 27.35 36.95
C GLN A 123 54.63 27.32 38.45
N SER A 124 54.44 28.48 39.08
CA SER A 124 54.08 28.56 40.51
C SER A 124 52.65 28.11 40.73
N SER A 125 52.39 27.43 41.85
CA SER A 125 51.10 26.75 42.14
C SER A 125 49.84 27.64 42.25
N ASP A 126 49.97 28.96 42.13
CA ASP A 126 48.87 29.91 42.33
C ASP A 126 48.37 30.61 41.05
N GLU A 127 48.98 30.34 39.87
CA GLU A 127 48.60 31.00 38.65
C GLU A 127 47.92 29.98 37.68
N VAL A 128 46.65 30.20 37.40
CA VAL A 128 45.93 29.38 36.43
C VAL A 128 46.27 29.86 35.00
N THR A 129 47.07 29.06 34.31
CA THR A 129 47.45 29.35 32.94
C THR A 129 46.46 28.65 32.01
N VAL A 130 46.15 29.30 30.89
CA VAL A 130 45.29 28.78 29.84
C VAL A 130 46.18 28.46 28.65
N PHE A 131 45.97 27.31 28.04
CA PHE A 131 46.61 26.95 26.75
C PHE A 131 45.57 26.50 25.76
N THR A 132 45.68 27.04 24.55
CA THR A 132 44.85 26.69 23.41
C THR A 132 45.56 25.60 22.60
N GLN A 133 44.85 24.56 22.27
CA GLN A 133 45.32 23.50 21.43
C GLN A 133 44.41 23.35 20.22
N GLU A 134 44.99 23.48 19.02
CA GLU A 134 44.32 23.10 17.79
C GLU A 134 44.67 21.65 17.45
N ASN A 135 43.71 20.89 16.95
CA ASN A 135 43.93 19.53 16.48
C ASN A 135 43.16 19.33 15.16
N TYR A 136 43.93 19.11 14.13
CA TYR A 136 43.47 18.72 12.80
C TYR A 136 43.43 17.21 12.74
N ASN A 137 42.32 16.62 12.20
CA ASN A 137 42.22 15.18 12.05
C ASN A 137 41.65 14.81 10.66
N LEU A 138 42.14 13.73 10.10
CA LEU A 138 41.64 13.06 8.89
C LEU A 138 41.67 11.58 9.16
N SER A 139 40.53 10.90 9.17
CA SER A 139 40.49 9.48 9.49
C SER A 139 39.46 8.70 8.67
N LEU A 140 39.83 7.48 8.31
CA LEU A 140 38.95 6.43 7.79
C LEU A 140 38.49 5.58 8.97
N GLY A 141 37.18 5.61 9.24
CA GLY A 141 36.57 4.85 10.33
C GLY A 141 35.75 3.68 9.81
N THR A 142 35.70 2.61 10.57
CA THR A 142 34.79 1.48 10.34
C THR A 142 34.09 1.08 11.61
N GLN A 143 32.81 0.73 11.49
CA GLN A 143 31.99 0.23 12.58
C GLN A 143 31.12 -0.92 12.08
N TRP A 144 31.06 -2.00 12.86
CA TRP A 144 30.26 -3.17 12.54
C TRP A 144 29.66 -3.80 13.80
N GLU A 145 28.32 -3.95 13.82
CA GLU A 145 27.65 -4.75 14.83
C GLU A 145 27.61 -6.22 14.39
N ILE A 146 28.22 -7.09 15.19
CA ILE A 146 28.23 -8.54 14.93
C ILE A 146 26.89 -9.12 15.38
N ASP A 147 26.10 -9.62 14.43
CA ASP A 147 24.76 -10.17 14.71
C ASP A 147 24.81 -11.60 15.24
N LEU A 148 25.35 -11.79 16.45
CA LEU A 148 25.48 -13.10 17.08
C LEU A 148 24.12 -13.76 17.34
N TRP A 149 23.16 -12.99 17.85
CA TRP A 149 21.84 -13.46 18.25
C TRP A 149 20.82 -13.44 17.12
N GLY A 150 21.12 -12.79 16.04
CA GLY A 150 20.22 -12.63 14.90
C GLY A 150 19.25 -11.45 15.02
N LYS A 151 19.52 -10.45 15.87
CA LYS A 151 18.71 -9.24 16.00
C LYS A 151 18.58 -8.49 14.67
N LEU A 152 19.72 -8.21 14.02
CA LEU A 152 19.73 -7.52 12.72
C LEU A 152 19.13 -8.38 11.62
N ARG A 153 19.39 -9.69 11.62
CA ARG A 153 18.76 -10.64 10.69
C ARG A 153 17.24 -10.66 10.83
N GLN A 154 16.69 -10.58 12.05
CA GLN A 154 15.23 -10.49 12.23
C GLN A 154 14.68 -9.16 11.70
N GLY A 155 15.37 -8.03 11.89
CA GLY A 155 15.02 -6.74 11.28
C GLY A 155 15.00 -6.80 9.75
N ARG A 156 16.03 -7.41 9.13
CA ARG A 156 16.07 -7.65 7.68
C ARG A 156 14.91 -8.55 7.21
N ILE A 157 14.61 -9.62 7.94
CA ILE A 157 13.48 -10.50 7.61
C ILE A 157 12.18 -9.70 7.68
N ALA A 158 11.96 -8.91 8.72
CA ALA A 158 10.77 -8.09 8.89
C ALA A 158 10.58 -7.13 7.70
N THR A 159 11.59 -6.34 7.36
CA THR A 159 11.51 -5.38 6.23
C THR A 159 11.35 -6.06 4.88
N LYS A 160 11.94 -7.26 4.68
CA LYS A 160 11.71 -8.06 3.47
C LYS A 160 10.24 -8.53 3.39
N GLN A 161 9.65 -8.97 4.50
CA GLN A 161 8.25 -9.38 4.52
C GLN A 161 7.32 -8.16 4.30
N GLN A 162 7.65 -7.00 4.87
CA GLN A 162 6.93 -5.74 4.61
C GLN A 162 6.98 -5.34 3.13
N TYR A 163 8.13 -5.50 2.47
CA TYR A 163 8.23 -5.30 1.03
C TYR A 163 7.33 -6.25 0.24
N LEU A 164 7.31 -7.54 0.58
CA LEU A 164 6.44 -8.51 -0.09
C LEU A 164 4.96 -8.20 0.18
N SER A 165 4.61 -7.80 1.40
CA SER A 165 3.27 -7.33 1.75
C SER A 165 2.85 -6.13 0.88
N ALA A 166 3.71 -5.12 0.76
CA ALA A 166 3.44 -3.95 -0.08
C ALA A 166 3.26 -4.31 -1.55
N LYS A 167 4.07 -5.25 -2.08
CA LYS A 167 3.98 -5.72 -3.47
C LYS A 167 2.65 -6.40 -3.76
N TYR A 168 2.22 -7.35 -2.91
CA TYR A 168 0.93 -8.01 -3.10
C TYR A 168 -0.25 -7.08 -2.83
N PHE A 169 -0.09 -6.08 -1.97
CA PHE A 169 -1.09 -5.04 -1.79
C PHE A 169 -1.21 -4.13 -3.03
N GLU A 170 -0.11 -3.85 -3.73
CA GLU A 170 -0.12 -3.18 -5.04
C GLU A 170 -0.91 -3.99 -6.08
N ASP A 171 -0.67 -5.32 -6.14
CA ASP A 171 -1.42 -6.22 -7.03
C ASP A 171 -2.93 -6.24 -6.68
N PHE A 172 -3.28 -6.23 -5.39
CA PHE A 172 -4.66 -6.11 -4.93
C PHE A 172 -5.29 -4.78 -5.32
N LEU A 173 -4.61 -3.66 -5.11
CA LEU A 173 -5.10 -2.34 -5.50
C LEU A 173 -5.33 -2.25 -7.01
N LYS A 174 -4.43 -2.81 -7.82
CA LYS A 174 -4.60 -2.88 -9.26
C LYS A 174 -5.88 -3.63 -9.63
N LEU A 175 -6.12 -4.79 -9.05
CA LEU A 175 -7.33 -5.57 -9.28
C LEU A 175 -8.60 -4.82 -8.84
N SER A 176 -8.59 -4.27 -7.63
CA SER A 176 -9.74 -3.56 -7.06
C SER A 176 -10.09 -2.28 -7.84
N LEU A 177 -9.08 -1.47 -8.16
CA LEU A 177 -9.28 -0.22 -8.88
C LEU A 177 -9.66 -0.44 -10.35
N THR A 178 -9.16 -1.49 -11.01
CA THR A 178 -9.63 -1.84 -12.36
C THR A 178 -11.08 -2.32 -12.35
N ALA A 179 -11.53 -3.02 -11.30
CA ALA A 179 -12.93 -3.38 -11.15
C ALA A 179 -13.82 -2.14 -10.92
N GLU A 180 -13.35 -1.17 -10.14
CA GLU A 180 -14.07 0.09 -9.90
C GLU A 180 -14.14 0.96 -11.16
N ALA A 181 -13.04 1.09 -11.91
CA ALA A 181 -13.01 1.77 -13.19
C ALA A 181 -13.97 1.13 -14.21
N SER A 182 -14.03 -0.21 -14.26
CA SER A 182 -15.01 -0.91 -15.13
C SER A 182 -16.46 -0.64 -14.72
N LYS A 183 -16.75 -0.62 -13.41
CA LYS A 183 -18.09 -0.25 -12.91
C LYS A 183 -18.46 1.17 -13.31
N LEU A 184 -17.53 2.12 -13.21
CA LEU A 184 -17.76 3.50 -13.64
C LEU A 184 -18.03 3.58 -15.15
N TYR A 185 -17.27 2.84 -15.98
CA TYR A 185 -17.49 2.76 -17.41
C TYR A 185 -18.92 2.29 -17.76
N PHE A 186 -19.36 1.19 -17.13
CA PHE A 186 -20.71 0.68 -17.34
C PHE A 186 -21.80 1.59 -16.76
N ALA A 187 -21.53 2.30 -15.67
CA ALA A 187 -22.45 3.31 -15.12
C ALA A 187 -22.64 4.50 -16.08
N ILE A 188 -21.60 4.87 -16.84
CA ILE A 188 -21.72 5.89 -17.89
C ILE A 188 -22.63 5.40 -19.03
N ILE A 189 -22.47 4.15 -19.48
CA ILE A 189 -23.37 3.56 -20.51
C ILE A 189 -24.82 3.59 -20.02
N GLU A 190 -25.08 3.15 -18.79
CA GLU A 190 -26.41 3.20 -18.18
C GLU A 190 -26.98 4.63 -18.15
N ALA A 191 -26.19 5.58 -17.65
CA ALA A 191 -26.60 6.97 -17.54
C ALA A 191 -26.90 7.60 -18.92
N GLU A 192 -26.15 7.28 -19.97
CA GLU A 192 -26.41 7.72 -21.35
C GLU A 192 -27.71 7.13 -21.90
N GLN A 193 -27.99 5.86 -21.66
CA GLN A 193 -29.26 5.24 -22.06
C GLN A 193 -30.45 5.85 -21.32
N VAL A 194 -30.32 6.11 -20.02
CA VAL A 194 -31.34 6.80 -19.21
C VAL A 194 -31.56 8.24 -19.72
N LEU A 195 -30.50 8.97 -20.08
CA LEU A 195 -30.58 10.30 -20.67
C LEU A 195 -31.30 10.29 -22.02
N ASN A 196 -30.97 9.30 -22.87
CA ASN A 196 -31.66 9.14 -24.17
C ASN A 196 -33.15 8.90 -23.99
N ASN A 197 -33.56 8.07 -23.02
CA ASN A 197 -34.97 7.85 -22.68
C ASN A 197 -35.63 9.12 -22.11
N ALA A 198 -34.93 9.87 -21.26
CA ALA A 198 -35.42 11.15 -20.74
C ALA A 198 -35.59 12.20 -21.88
N SER A 199 -34.69 12.21 -22.86
CA SER A 199 -34.80 13.04 -24.07
C SER A 199 -36.06 12.72 -24.88
N LYS A 200 -36.36 11.43 -25.11
CA LYS A 200 -37.59 11.00 -25.79
C LYS A 200 -38.83 11.38 -25.01
N LYS A 201 -38.83 11.20 -23.67
CA LYS A 201 -39.95 11.65 -22.80
C LYS A 201 -40.15 13.16 -22.88
N LEU A 202 -39.06 13.94 -22.85
CA LEU A 202 -39.12 15.40 -22.94
C LEU A 202 -39.74 15.83 -24.29
N LYS A 203 -39.33 15.25 -25.41
CA LYS A 203 -39.92 15.53 -26.73
C LYS A 203 -41.39 15.21 -26.80
N ASN A 204 -41.83 14.08 -26.20
CA ASN A 204 -43.27 13.72 -26.15
C ASN A 204 -44.06 14.70 -25.29
N ALA A 205 -43.51 15.09 -24.11
CA ALA A 205 -44.15 16.05 -23.23
C ALA A 205 -44.25 17.44 -23.86
N GLU A 206 -43.27 17.86 -24.62
CA GLU A 206 -43.27 19.10 -25.43
C GLU A 206 -44.41 19.07 -26.47
N THR A 207 -44.48 18.01 -27.27
CA THR A 207 -45.54 17.83 -28.26
C THR A 207 -46.96 17.87 -27.65
N ILE A 208 -47.13 17.22 -26.50
CA ILE A 208 -48.39 17.23 -25.75
C ILE A 208 -48.72 18.64 -25.24
N PHE A 209 -47.75 19.32 -24.67
CA PHE A 209 -47.92 20.70 -24.18
C PHE A 209 -48.28 21.67 -25.31
N GLU A 210 -47.64 21.57 -26.47
CA GLU A 210 -47.95 22.36 -27.67
C GLU A 210 -49.39 22.11 -28.16
N LEU A 211 -49.85 20.86 -28.21
CA LEU A 211 -51.21 20.50 -28.55
C LEU A 211 -52.22 21.10 -27.54
N TYR A 212 -51.96 21.00 -26.26
CA TYR A 212 -52.82 21.61 -25.23
C TYR A 212 -52.81 23.14 -25.28
N SER A 213 -51.67 23.74 -25.58
CA SER A 213 -51.57 25.19 -25.83
C SER A 213 -52.46 25.65 -26.99
N LEU A 214 -52.41 24.92 -28.13
CA LEU A 214 -53.24 25.21 -29.30
C LEU A 214 -54.73 25.05 -28.99
N ARG A 215 -55.15 24.00 -28.28
CA ARG A 215 -56.56 23.76 -27.88
C ARG A 215 -57.07 24.78 -26.91
N TYR A 216 -56.27 25.23 -25.97
CA TYR A 216 -56.61 26.30 -25.02
C TYR A 216 -56.84 27.63 -25.73
N ASN A 217 -55.97 28.00 -26.66
CA ASN A 217 -56.09 29.21 -27.46
C ASN A 217 -57.34 29.20 -28.36
N LYS A 218 -57.87 28.02 -28.74
CA LYS A 218 -59.13 27.83 -29.45
C LYS A 218 -60.34 27.72 -28.54
N GLY A 219 -60.17 27.85 -27.22
CA GLY A 219 -61.27 27.72 -26.20
C GLY A 219 -61.79 26.29 -26.03
N SER A 220 -61.05 25.25 -26.51
CA SER A 220 -61.53 23.86 -26.51
C SER A 220 -61.15 23.08 -25.24
N ILE A 221 -60.37 23.63 -24.34
CA ILE A 221 -60.00 23.01 -23.04
C ILE A 221 -59.96 24.07 -21.93
N SER A 222 -60.03 23.59 -20.67
CA SER A 222 -59.95 24.47 -19.53
C SER A 222 -58.54 24.98 -19.26
N ILE A 223 -58.44 26.14 -18.53
CA ILE A 223 -57.13 26.67 -18.07
C ILE A 223 -56.39 25.66 -17.17
N GLN A 224 -57.11 24.86 -16.40
CA GLN A 224 -56.54 23.85 -15.51
C GLN A 224 -55.82 22.76 -16.33
N ALA A 225 -56.47 22.27 -17.43
CA ALA A 225 -55.86 21.28 -18.32
C ALA A 225 -54.58 21.81 -19.00
N TYR A 226 -54.61 23.07 -19.44
CA TYR A 226 -53.43 23.75 -19.99
C TYR A 226 -52.28 23.87 -18.95
N GLN A 227 -52.61 24.37 -17.75
CA GLN A 227 -51.64 24.53 -16.67
C GLN A 227 -51.03 23.18 -16.24
N GLN A 228 -51.85 22.14 -16.16
CA GLN A 228 -51.37 20.79 -15.83
C GLN A 228 -50.41 20.26 -16.88
N SER A 229 -50.70 20.45 -18.18
CA SER A 229 -49.74 20.04 -19.23
C SER A 229 -48.42 20.79 -19.16
N LYS A 230 -48.45 22.10 -18.80
CA LYS A 230 -47.25 22.90 -18.59
C LYS A 230 -46.41 22.43 -17.40
N ILE A 231 -47.05 22.04 -16.30
CA ILE A 231 -46.40 21.50 -15.11
C ILE A 231 -45.69 20.19 -15.49
N ILE A 232 -46.34 19.29 -16.22
CA ILE A 232 -45.74 18.01 -16.68
C ILE A 232 -44.57 18.26 -17.60
N PHE A 233 -44.68 19.17 -18.56
CA PHE A 233 -43.57 19.55 -19.44
C PHE A 233 -42.37 20.08 -18.66
N ASN A 234 -42.60 21.04 -17.73
CA ASN A 234 -41.51 21.60 -16.89
C ASN A 234 -40.87 20.55 -16.00
N ALA A 235 -41.64 19.64 -15.41
CA ALA A 235 -41.12 18.54 -14.58
C ALA A 235 -40.25 17.59 -15.41
N THR A 236 -40.71 17.23 -16.62
CA THR A 236 -39.92 16.36 -17.57
C THR A 236 -38.67 17.05 -18.03
N LYS A 237 -38.71 18.37 -18.28
CA LYS A 237 -37.52 19.17 -18.62
C LYS A 237 -36.50 19.21 -17.49
N SER A 238 -36.97 19.34 -16.26
CA SER A 238 -36.12 19.31 -15.06
C SER A 238 -35.46 17.92 -14.89
N ASP A 239 -36.23 16.83 -15.09
CA ASP A 239 -35.68 15.47 -15.05
C ASP A 239 -34.58 15.24 -16.09
N TYR A 240 -34.83 15.66 -17.36
CA TYR A 240 -33.78 15.61 -18.40
C TYR A 240 -32.51 16.35 -18.01
N ASN A 241 -32.61 17.56 -17.47
CA ASN A 241 -31.44 18.33 -17.05
C ASN A 241 -30.66 17.64 -15.92
N ASN A 242 -31.38 17.00 -14.98
CA ASN A 242 -30.76 16.24 -13.90
C ASN A 242 -30.02 14.99 -14.45
N LYS A 243 -30.60 14.28 -15.42
CA LYS A 243 -29.93 13.14 -16.07
C LYS A 243 -28.70 13.57 -16.88
N LEU A 244 -28.78 14.72 -17.57
CA LEU A 244 -27.62 15.29 -18.28
C LEU A 244 -26.50 15.66 -17.30
N LEU A 245 -26.83 16.26 -16.17
CA LEU A 245 -25.85 16.57 -15.12
C LEU A 245 -25.16 15.30 -14.61
N MET A 246 -25.93 14.22 -14.40
CA MET A 246 -25.41 12.93 -13.93
C MET A 246 -24.40 12.34 -14.95
N VAL A 247 -24.74 12.28 -16.24
CA VAL A 247 -23.83 11.81 -17.29
C VAL A 247 -22.55 12.62 -17.30
N ASN A 248 -22.66 13.94 -17.27
CA ASN A 248 -21.49 14.84 -17.28
C ASN A 248 -20.62 14.65 -16.04
N SER A 249 -21.20 14.39 -14.87
CA SER A 249 -20.47 14.12 -13.64
C SER A 249 -19.66 12.82 -13.74
N LEU A 250 -20.29 11.72 -14.19
CA LEU A 250 -19.63 10.43 -14.34
C LEU A 250 -18.49 10.48 -15.37
N LYS A 251 -18.69 11.20 -16.50
CA LYS A 251 -17.64 11.39 -17.49
C LYS A 251 -16.43 12.15 -16.95
N ARG A 252 -16.67 13.20 -16.14
CA ARG A 252 -15.59 13.93 -15.47
C ARG A 252 -14.84 13.05 -14.47
N GLU A 253 -15.57 12.18 -13.77
CA GLU A 253 -14.94 11.22 -12.85
C GLU A 253 -14.04 10.22 -13.59
N ALA A 254 -14.48 9.70 -14.75
CA ALA A 254 -13.64 8.83 -15.57
C ALA A 254 -12.36 9.52 -16.06
N ARG A 255 -12.44 10.79 -16.48
CA ARG A 255 -11.25 11.59 -16.86
C ARG A 255 -10.30 11.81 -15.67
N LEU A 256 -10.85 12.06 -14.48
CA LEU A 256 -10.04 12.21 -13.28
C LEU A 256 -9.26 10.92 -12.96
N LEU A 257 -9.84 9.75 -13.21
CA LEU A 257 -9.18 8.46 -12.97
C LEU A 257 -7.95 8.25 -13.84
N VAL A 258 -7.90 8.84 -15.04
CA VAL A 258 -6.76 8.78 -15.97
C VAL A 258 -5.89 10.05 -15.92
N LYS A 259 -5.97 10.83 -14.82
CA LYS A 259 -5.13 12.02 -14.58
C LYS A 259 -5.29 13.09 -15.68
N ASP A 260 -6.43 13.15 -16.32
CA ASP A 260 -6.73 14.13 -17.36
C ASP A 260 -7.67 15.24 -16.85
N TYR A 261 -7.71 16.37 -17.60
CA TYR A 261 -8.61 17.47 -17.28
C TYR A 261 -10.08 16.96 -17.26
N PRO A 262 -10.88 17.25 -16.20
CA PRO A 262 -12.21 16.70 -16.02
C PRO A 262 -13.24 17.30 -17.02
N SER A 263 -13.03 17.02 -18.30
CA SER A 263 -13.95 17.33 -19.40
C SER A 263 -15.13 16.35 -19.44
N THR A 264 -16.11 16.65 -20.27
CA THR A 264 -17.23 15.73 -20.57
C THR A 264 -16.99 14.87 -21.82
N GLU A 265 -15.84 15.00 -22.43
CA GLU A 265 -15.43 14.22 -23.59
C GLU A 265 -14.89 12.86 -23.14
N PHE A 266 -15.78 11.88 -23.05
CA PHE A 266 -15.45 10.50 -22.73
C PHE A 266 -16.28 9.56 -23.58
N LEU A 267 -15.61 8.63 -24.27
CA LEU A 267 -16.25 7.70 -25.20
C LEU A 267 -16.58 6.39 -24.50
N VAL A 268 -17.83 6.01 -24.59
CA VAL A 268 -18.32 4.69 -24.17
C VAL A 268 -19.06 4.03 -25.33
N ASN A 269 -19.26 2.72 -25.23
CA ASN A 269 -20.14 2.01 -26.15
C ASN A 269 -21.60 2.40 -25.91
N ASN A 270 -22.42 2.38 -26.98
CA ASN A 270 -23.84 2.74 -26.86
C ASN A 270 -24.68 1.67 -26.15
N ASN A 271 -24.19 0.44 -26.06
CA ASN A 271 -24.93 -0.70 -25.52
C ASN A 271 -24.08 -1.52 -24.58
N PHE A 272 -24.73 -2.16 -23.62
CA PHE A 272 -24.12 -3.20 -22.79
C PHE A 272 -23.70 -4.42 -23.61
N PRO A 273 -22.72 -5.21 -23.11
CA PRO A 273 -22.35 -6.48 -23.72
C PRO A 273 -23.56 -7.41 -23.83
N LYS A 274 -23.78 -8.02 -24.99
CA LYS A 274 -24.93 -8.91 -25.24
C LYS A 274 -24.86 -10.20 -24.42
N LYS A 275 -23.67 -10.64 -24.06
CA LYS A 275 -23.43 -11.86 -23.27
C LYS A 275 -22.53 -11.52 -22.10
N LEU A 276 -23.03 -11.76 -20.89
CA LEU A 276 -22.23 -11.63 -19.69
C LEU A 276 -21.32 -12.86 -19.54
N PRO A 277 -20.08 -12.68 -19.11
CA PRO A 277 -19.19 -13.80 -18.80
C PRO A 277 -19.73 -14.59 -17.61
N SER A 278 -19.50 -15.90 -17.60
CA SER A 278 -19.81 -16.73 -16.44
C SER A 278 -18.76 -16.52 -15.35
N ILE A 279 -19.20 -16.51 -14.09
CA ILE A 279 -18.29 -16.42 -12.95
C ILE A 279 -17.59 -17.78 -12.74
N PRO A 280 -16.23 -17.80 -12.61
CA PRO A 280 -15.50 -19.03 -12.42
C PRO A 280 -15.71 -19.60 -11.00
N ASN A 281 -15.85 -20.91 -10.91
CA ASN A 281 -15.94 -21.63 -9.63
C ASN A 281 -14.54 -21.97 -9.12
N THR A 282 -14.18 -21.48 -7.95
CA THR A 282 -12.95 -21.84 -7.24
C THR A 282 -13.30 -22.42 -5.87
N LEU A 283 -12.51 -23.39 -5.38
CA LEU A 283 -12.74 -23.94 -4.06
C LEU A 283 -12.43 -22.92 -2.96
N PRO A 284 -13.20 -22.90 -1.84
CA PRO A 284 -12.96 -21.96 -0.73
C PRO A 284 -11.52 -21.98 -0.20
N ALA A 285 -10.91 -23.16 -0.12
CA ALA A 285 -9.54 -23.32 0.37
C ALA A 285 -8.46 -22.71 -0.55
N ASP A 286 -8.74 -22.51 -1.84
CA ASP A 286 -7.78 -22.00 -2.81
C ASP A 286 -7.73 -20.45 -2.86
N ILE A 287 -8.73 -19.78 -2.30
CA ILE A 287 -8.79 -18.32 -2.23
C ILE A 287 -7.58 -17.71 -1.55
N VAL A 288 -7.16 -18.30 -0.43
CA VAL A 288 -5.99 -17.80 0.33
C VAL A 288 -4.72 -17.79 -0.50
N LYS A 289 -4.63 -18.67 -1.50
CA LYS A 289 -3.46 -18.77 -2.39
C LYS A 289 -3.55 -17.81 -3.59
N ARG A 290 -4.75 -17.35 -3.95
CA ARG A 290 -5.01 -16.57 -5.16
C ARG A 290 -5.26 -15.09 -4.91
N ARG A 291 -5.90 -14.72 -3.79
CA ARG A 291 -6.22 -13.32 -3.47
C ARG A 291 -4.98 -12.56 -2.99
N PRO A 292 -4.55 -11.51 -3.71
CA PRO A 292 -3.35 -10.75 -3.35
C PRO A 292 -3.46 -10.04 -2.00
N ASP A 293 -4.66 -9.56 -1.60
CA ASP A 293 -4.90 -8.94 -0.30
C ASP A 293 -4.63 -9.90 0.88
N LEU A 294 -5.06 -11.15 0.77
CA LEU A 294 -4.79 -12.17 1.79
C LEU A 294 -3.32 -12.54 1.85
N ILE A 295 -2.66 -12.63 0.69
CA ILE A 295 -1.21 -12.85 0.62
C ILE A 295 -0.47 -11.67 1.25
N ALA A 296 -0.89 -10.42 0.98
CA ALA A 296 -0.32 -9.23 1.60
C ALA A 296 -0.45 -9.25 3.12
N GLN A 297 -1.63 -9.61 3.66
CA GLN A 297 -1.84 -9.73 5.10
C GLN A 297 -1.02 -10.87 5.73
N GLN A 298 -0.85 -11.97 5.03
CA GLN A 298 0.03 -13.06 5.48
C GLN A 298 1.49 -12.57 5.63
N TYR A 299 2.01 -11.84 4.65
CA TYR A 299 3.35 -11.26 4.73
C TYR A 299 3.46 -10.18 5.83
N ASN A 300 2.41 -9.39 6.06
CA ASN A 300 2.35 -8.45 7.19
C ASN A 300 2.44 -9.17 8.54
N LEU A 301 1.72 -10.28 8.72
CA LEU A 301 1.80 -11.12 9.92
C LEU A 301 3.22 -11.70 10.12
N LEU A 302 3.86 -12.19 9.04
CA LEU A 302 5.23 -12.69 9.08
C LEU A 302 6.24 -11.58 9.43
N ALA A 303 6.03 -10.36 8.96
CA ALA A 303 6.83 -9.19 9.33
C ALA A 303 6.73 -8.90 10.82
N ASN A 304 5.51 -8.83 11.37
CA ASN A 304 5.28 -8.60 12.80
C ASN A 304 5.82 -9.72 13.69
N LYS A 305 5.79 -10.98 13.22
CA LYS A 305 6.43 -12.10 13.90
C LYS A 305 7.96 -11.93 13.98
N ALA A 306 8.59 -11.43 12.93
CA ALA A 306 10.02 -11.15 12.92
C ALA A 306 10.36 -9.96 13.82
N LEU A 307 9.52 -8.91 13.87
CA LEU A 307 9.68 -7.76 14.78
C LEU A 307 9.54 -8.15 16.25
N ASP A 308 8.58 -9.01 16.61
CA ASP A 308 8.43 -9.55 17.96
C ASP A 308 9.71 -10.29 18.39
N ARG A 309 10.28 -11.10 17.48
CA ARG A 309 11.54 -11.78 17.76
C ARG A 309 12.72 -10.81 17.83
N GLN A 310 12.78 -9.81 16.97
CA GLN A 310 13.79 -8.76 17.04
C GLN A 310 13.73 -8.02 18.38
N ALA A 311 12.54 -7.63 18.85
CA ALA A 311 12.35 -6.96 20.13
C ALA A 311 12.77 -7.83 21.33
N LEU A 312 12.59 -9.13 21.28
CA LEU A 312 13.13 -10.05 22.27
C LEU A 312 14.67 -10.03 22.28
N LEU A 313 15.29 -10.01 21.10
CA LEU A 313 16.75 -10.07 20.96
C LEU A 313 17.45 -8.76 21.34
N THR A 314 16.73 -7.63 21.49
CA THR A 314 17.29 -6.40 22.07
C THR A 314 17.61 -6.51 23.58
N LEU A 315 17.14 -7.56 24.25
CA LEU A 315 17.48 -7.83 25.66
C LEU A 315 18.86 -8.47 25.82
N PHE A 316 19.48 -8.96 24.74
CA PHE A 316 20.77 -9.63 24.78
C PHE A 316 21.92 -8.64 24.54
N PRO A 317 23.16 -8.98 24.98
CA PRO A 317 24.32 -8.15 24.73
C PRO A 317 24.56 -7.92 23.23
N THR A 318 24.94 -6.69 22.86
CA THR A 318 25.39 -6.36 21.50
C THR A 318 26.90 -6.34 21.46
N PHE A 319 27.45 -6.81 20.33
CA PHE A 319 28.89 -6.88 20.06
C PHE A 319 29.18 -5.99 18.88
N SER A 320 30.08 -5.01 19.06
CA SER A 320 30.49 -4.13 17.96
C SER A 320 32.00 -4.07 17.80
N LEU A 321 32.45 -4.16 16.57
CA LEU A 321 33.83 -3.90 16.18
C LEU A 321 33.93 -2.48 15.67
N SER A 322 34.97 -1.78 16.09
CA SER A 322 35.33 -0.46 15.58
C SER A 322 36.80 -0.44 15.19
N GLY A 323 37.13 0.36 14.19
CA GLY A 323 38.52 0.61 13.79
C GLY A 323 38.61 1.98 13.15
N SER A 324 39.74 2.64 13.31
CA SER A 324 40.06 3.83 12.55
C SER A 324 41.55 3.84 12.20
N TYR A 325 41.85 4.44 11.06
CA TYR A 325 43.20 4.75 10.61
C TYR A 325 43.19 6.15 9.98
N GLY A 326 44.15 6.98 10.32
CA GLY A 326 44.22 8.32 9.81
C GLY A 326 45.44 9.10 10.28
N SER A 327 45.35 10.43 10.26
CA SER A 327 46.36 11.34 10.75
C SER A 327 45.72 12.35 11.73
N SER A 328 46.48 12.76 12.74
CA SER A 328 46.11 13.78 13.71
C SER A 328 47.32 14.65 14.03
N SER A 329 47.22 15.97 13.83
CA SER A 329 48.30 16.93 14.00
C SER A 329 47.77 18.26 14.54
N ASN A 330 48.66 19.05 15.12
CA ASN A 330 48.39 20.43 15.51
C ASN A 330 48.47 21.42 14.31
N ASP A 331 49.08 20.99 13.21
CA ASP A 331 49.23 21.77 11.99
C ASP A 331 48.59 21.06 10.80
N LEU A 332 47.88 21.80 9.96
CA LEU A 332 47.13 21.29 8.83
C LEU A 332 48.08 20.63 7.78
N GLU A 333 49.28 21.21 7.60
CA GLU A 333 50.28 20.72 6.62
C GLU A 333 50.79 19.32 6.98
N ASP A 334 50.81 18.99 8.27
CA ASP A 334 51.32 17.70 8.78
C ASP A 334 50.31 16.54 8.64
N LEU A 335 49.07 16.80 8.26
CA LEU A 335 48.09 15.72 8.06
C LEU A 335 48.46 14.73 6.97
N THR A 336 49.33 15.11 6.05
CA THR A 336 49.83 14.25 4.96
C THR A 336 51.15 13.54 5.32
N ASN A 337 51.75 13.88 6.46
CA ASN A 337 52.99 13.30 6.93
C ASN A 337 52.71 11.99 7.68
N GLU A 338 53.37 10.90 7.30
CA GLU A 338 53.20 9.57 7.91
C GLU A 338 53.56 9.51 9.38
N ASP A 339 54.43 10.41 9.86
CA ASP A 339 54.84 10.49 11.28
C ASP A 339 53.66 10.83 12.20
N PHE A 340 52.61 11.46 11.69
CA PHE A 340 51.38 11.80 12.43
C PHE A 340 50.25 10.76 12.29
N SER A 341 50.57 9.57 11.73
CA SER A 341 49.60 8.51 11.56
C SER A 341 49.11 7.97 12.91
N VAL A 342 47.79 7.82 13.02
CA VAL A 342 47.14 7.28 14.20
C VAL A 342 46.13 6.18 13.82
N TRP A 343 46.05 5.15 14.64
CA TRP A 343 45.07 4.09 14.43
C TRP A 343 44.48 3.61 15.76
N ASN A 344 43.26 3.15 15.72
CA ASN A 344 42.66 2.41 16.82
C ASN A 344 41.85 1.20 16.31
N ARG A 345 41.66 0.22 17.18
CA ARG A 345 40.76 -0.93 16.97
C ARG A 345 40.14 -1.30 18.31
N GLY A 346 38.84 -1.61 18.28
CA GLY A 346 38.09 -1.93 19.51
C GLY A 346 37.08 -3.02 19.29
N LEU A 347 36.86 -3.83 20.32
CA LEU A 347 35.70 -4.70 20.46
C LEU A 347 34.89 -4.18 21.66
N ASN A 348 33.68 -3.76 21.44
CA ASN A 348 32.79 -3.29 22.46
C ASN A 348 31.66 -4.29 22.69
N VAL A 349 31.40 -4.58 23.99
CA VAL A 349 30.24 -5.39 24.38
C VAL A 349 29.34 -4.50 25.23
N PHE A 350 28.12 -4.35 24.84
CA PHE A 350 27.12 -3.54 25.52
C PHE A 350 25.90 -4.35 25.91
N MET A 351 25.52 -4.37 27.16
CA MET A 351 24.29 -5.00 27.67
C MET A 351 23.54 -4.01 28.56
N PRO A 352 22.31 -3.65 28.24
CA PRO A 352 21.50 -2.78 29.10
C PRO A 352 21.03 -3.57 30.33
N VAL A 353 21.51 -3.22 31.52
CA VAL A 353 21.13 -3.87 32.80
C VAL A 353 19.86 -3.26 33.37
N PHE A 354 19.74 -1.94 33.32
CA PHE A 354 18.57 -1.22 33.82
C PHE A 354 18.19 -0.07 32.87
N ASN A 355 16.93 -0.04 32.47
CA ASN A 355 16.38 1.01 31.59
C ASN A 355 14.91 1.33 31.93
N ALA A 356 14.56 1.30 33.20
CA ALA A 356 13.22 1.60 33.72
C ALA A 356 12.09 0.81 32.99
N GLY A 357 12.36 -0.45 32.58
CA GLY A 357 11.37 -1.33 31.94
C GLY A 357 11.13 -1.08 30.48
N LYS A 358 11.80 -0.11 29.83
CA LYS A 358 11.59 0.27 28.42
C LYS A 358 11.71 -0.90 27.45
N LEU A 359 12.73 -1.75 27.57
CA LEU A 359 12.93 -2.89 26.68
C LEU A 359 11.85 -3.96 26.84
N ILE A 360 11.40 -4.20 28.08
CA ILE A 360 10.30 -5.15 28.36
C ILE A 360 9.00 -4.62 27.77
N ALA A 361 8.73 -3.31 27.90
CA ALA A 361 7.56 -2.67 27.31
C ALA A 361 7.61 -2.75 25.78
N ASN A 362 8.76 -2.50 25.13
CA ASN A 362 8.93 -2.65 23.68
C ASN A 362 8.69 -4.10 23.21
N LYS A 363 9.17 -5.10 23.95
CA LYS A 363 8.87 -6.51 23.64
C LYS A 363 7.37 -6.81 23.74
N ARG A 364 6.67 -6.29 24.77
CA ARG A 364 5.21 -6.47 24.93
C ARG A 364 4.45 -5.76 23.82
N LEU A 365 4.86 -4.54 23.43
CA LEU A 365 4.31 -3.81 22.28
C LEU A 365 4.44 -4.62 20.99
N ALA A 366 5.63 -5.14 20.69
CA ALA A 366 5.84 -5.95 19.49
C ALA A 366 5.01 -7.24 19.50
N LYS A 367 4.83 -7.88 20.68
CA LYS A 367 3.93 -9.03 20.82
C LYS A 367 2.48 -8.66 20.51
N SER A 368 1.98 -7.54 21.06
CA SER A 368 0.61 -7.07 20.77
C SER A 368 0.42 -6.72 19.29
N ASN A 369 1.41 -6.09 18.64
CA ASN A 369 1.35 -5.81 17.20
C ASN A 369 1.27 -7.11 16.37
N ARG A 370 1.98 -8.16 16.76
CA ARG A 370 1.86 -9.48 16.12
C ARG A 370 0.46 -10.08 16.30
N GLU A 371 -0.11 -9.98 17.51
CA GLU A 371 -1.46 -10.48 17.79
C GLU A 371 -2.52 -9.70 17.00
N ILE A 372 -2.39 -8.37 16.88
CA ILE A 372 -3.23 -7.53 16.02
C ILE A 372 -3.12 -7.97 14.56
N ALA A 373 -1.90 -8.12 14.03
CA ALA A 373 -1.70 -8.56 12.65
C ALA A 373 -2.29 -9.96 12.37
N MET A 374 -2.35 -10.82 13.38
CA MET A 374 -3.04 -12.11 13.32
C MET A 374 -4.55 -11.94 13.17
N LEU A 375 -5.16 -11.07 13.99
CA LEU A 375 -6.60 -10.77 13.93
C LEU A 375 -6.98 -10.08 12.61
N ASP A 376 -6.12 -9.19 12.11
CA ASP A 376 -6.30 -8.54 10.80
C ASP A 376 -6.33 -9.57 9.66
N PHE A 377 -5.43 -10.55 9.70
CA PHE A 377 -5.43 -11.64 8.72
C PHE A 377 -6.71 -12.47 8.80
N VAL A 378 -7.18 -12.83 10.00
CA VAL A 378 -8.45 -13.57 10.20
C VAL A 378 -9.63 -12.76 9.66
N ASN A 379 -9.70 -11.47 9.99
CA ASN A 379 -10.76 -10.59 9.52
C ASN A 379 -10.77 -10.46 7.99
N ALA A 380 -9.59 -10.30 7.37
CA ALA A 380 -9.46 -10.25 5.91
C ALA A 380 -9.94 -11.57 5.27
N LEU A 381 -9.62 -12.71 5.87
CA LEU A 381 -10.05 -14.02 5.40
C LEU A 381 -11.59 -14.17 5.44
N LEU A 382 -12.22 -13.81 6.57
CA LEU A 382 -13.67 -13.84 6.72
C LEU A 382 -14.37 -12.90 5.73
N THR A 383 -13.81 -11.69 5.55
CA THR A 383 -14.30 -10.72 4.59
C THR A 383 -14.23 -11.27 3.17
N ALA A 384 -13.14 -11.94 2.82
CA ALA A 384 -12.97 -12.55 1.51
C ALA A 384 -14.03 -13.63 1.21
N TYR A 385 -14.31 -14.49 2.18
CA TYR A 385 -15.39 -15.50 2.05
C TYR A 385 -16.75 -14.84 1.87
N LYS A 386 -17.09 -13.86 2.73
CA LYS A 386 -18.33 -13.10 2.62
C LYS A 386 -18.49 -12.44 1.24
N GLU A 387 -17.45 -11.80 0.73
CA GLU A 387 -17.49 -11.11 -0.57
C GLU A 387 -17.81 -12.06 -1.72
N ILE A 388 -17.26 -13.27 -1.68
CA ILE A 388 -17.46 -14.26 -2.74
C ILE A 388 -18.86 -14.86 -2.67
N GLU A 389 -19.31 -15.26 -1.48
CA GLU A 389 -20.69 -15.76 -1.31
C GLU A 389 -21.73 -14.72 -1.74
N SER A 390 -21.55 -13.46 -1.28
CA SER A 390 -22.42 -12.36 -1.70
C SER A 390 -22.34 -12.06 -3.19
N GLY A 391 -21.18 -12.25 -3.82
CA GLY A 391 -21.01 -12.09 -5.26
C GLY A 391 -21.80 -13.13 -6.05
N PHE A 392 -21.74 -14.39 -5.63
CA PHE A 392 -22.51 -15.47 -6.26
C PHE A 392 -24.02 -15.29 -6.10
N GLU A 393 -24.47 -14.92 -4.89
CA GLU A 393 -25.90 -14.65 -4.62
C GLU A 393 -26.40 -13.49 -5.47
N SER A 394 -25.60 -12.41 -5.59
CA SER A 394 -25.92 -11.25 -6.41
C SER A 394 -26.04 -11.59 -7.89
N ASP A 395 -25.14 -12.42 -8.43
CA ASP A 395 -25.20 -12.88 -9.83
C ASP A 395 -26.48 -13.68 -10.10
N LEU A 396 -26.78 -14.65 -9.23
CA LEU A 396 -27.97 -15.48 -9.36
C LEU A 396 -29.26 -14.65 -9.31
N THR A 397 -29.32 -13.68 -8.40
CA THR A 397 -30.49 -12.81 -8.21
C THR A 397 -30.64 -11.85 -9.38
N SER A 398 -29.54 -11.28 -9.91
CA SER A 398 -29.56 -10.38 -11.06
C SER A 398 -30.00 -11.09 -12.33
N ASN A 399 -29.58 -12.33 -12.56
CA ASN A 399 -30.01 -13.13 -13.71
C ASN A 399 -31.51 -13.41 -13.66
N LYS A 400 -32.08 -13.77 -12.49
CA LYS A 400 -33.53 -13.94 -12.32
C LYS A 400 -34.30 -12.64 -12.54
N ALA A 401 -33.78 -11.51 -12.06
CA ALA A 401 -34.39 -10.21 -12.28
C ALA A 401 -34.44 -9.83 -13.78
N LEU A 402 -33.36 -10.12 -14.53
CA LEU A 402 -33.33 -9.90 -15.98
C LEU A 402 -34.37 -10.73 -16.72
N GLU A 403 -34.58 -12.00 -16.35
CA GLU A 403 -35.64 -12.85 -16.95
C GLU A 403 -37.02 -12.23 -16.73
N ILE A 404 -37.36 -11.81 -15.50
CA ILE A 404 -38.64 -11.17 -15.16
C ILE A 404 -38.82 -9.86 -15.93
N ILE A 405 -37.79 -9.02 -16.03
CA ILE A 405 -37.86 -7.75 -16.77
C ILE A 405 -38.11 -7.99 -18.25
N ASN A 406 -37.43 -8.95 -18.87
CA ASN A 406 -37.60 -9.30 -20.27
C ASN A 406 -39.04 -9.82 -20.56
N GLU A 407 -39.59 -10.64 -19.68
CA GLU A 407 -40.99 -11.09 -19.76
C GLU A 407 -41.96 -9.89 -19.67
N ASN A 408 -41.75 -8.96 -18.74
CA ASN A 408 -42.58 -7.77 -18.60
C ASN A 408 -42.51 -6.85 -19.84
N ILE A 409 -41.33 -6.72 -20.46
CA ILE A 409 -41.18 -5.96 -21.70
C ILE A 409 -42.02 -6.61 -22.81
N ALA A 410 -41.89 -7.93 -22.99
CA ALA A 410 -42.64 -8.66 -24.03
C ALA A 410 -44.16 -8.56 -23.82
N LEU A 411 -44.64 -8.65 -22.59
CA LEU A 411 -46.06 -8.46 -22.24
C LEU A 411 -46.51 -7.03 -22.55
N SER A 412 -45.70 -6.04 -22.22
CA SER A 412 -46.04 -4.63 -22.47
C SER A 412 -46.13 -4.31 -23.96
N GLU A 413 -45.22 -4.86 -24.77
CA GLU A 413 -45.26 -4.70 -26.24
C GLU A 413 -46.53 -5.30 -26.85
N ASN A 414 -46.96 -6.46 -26.33
CA ASN A 414 -48.21 -7.09 -26.80
C ASN A 414 -49.49 -6.30 -26.44
N ILE A 415 -49.46 -5.44 -25.44
CA ILE A 415 -50.59 -4.57 -25.08
C ILE A 415 -50.71 -3.36 -26.01
N TYR A 416 -49.60 -2.91 -26.60
CA TYR A 416 -49.57 -1.73 -27.48
C TYR A 416 -49.75 -2.06 -28.98
N ASN A 417 -49.65 -3.31 -29.35
CA ASN A 417 -49.90 -3.81 -30.71
C ASN A 417 -51.36 -4.37 -30.80
#